data_b2007837c880d7ed901b850a169728e2
#
_entry.id   b2007837c880d7ed901b850a169728e2
#
_cell.length_a   1.000
_cell.length_b   1.000
_cell.length_c   1.000
_cell.angle_alpha   90.00
_cell.angle_beta   90.00
_cell.angle_gamma   90.00
#
_symmetry.space_group_name_H-M   'P 1'
#
loop_
_entity.id
_entity.type
_entity.pdbx_description
1 polymer ?
#
loop_
_entity_poly.entity_id
_entity_poly.type
_entity_poly.pdbx_seq_one_letter_code
_entity_poly.pdbx_strand_id
1 'polypeptide(L)'
;MGPSGAGKSTLLSILGMLDSAWSGEYFFLDQPVHKLNTKQRNELHKYNICFVFQSYHLIDNLTVYENLEVSLSYKNIPHKERASLVCDALDRFNIVGKKDLFPNQLSGGQQQLVGVARAVIQNPKLLLADEPTGNLHSVQGEEIMQLFKRLNDSGTTIIQVTHSEKNAAYGNRVIQLADGWLVSEKTAVAAQGAQ
;
A
#
# COMPACT_ATOMS: atom_id res chain seq x y z
N MET A 1 -14.10 -5.32 1.14
CA MET A 1 -14.29 -6.26 2.28
C MET A 1 -14.86 -7.57 1.77
N GLY A 2 -14.87 -8.63 2.58
CA GLY A 2 -15.48 -9.92 2.21
C GLY A 2 -14.78 -11.10 2.93
N PRO A 3 -15.38 -12.31 2.93
CA PRO A 3 -14.81 -13.50 3.56
C PRO A 3 -13.49 -13.93 2.90
N SER A 4 -12.77 -14.86 3.54
CA SER A 4 -11.60 -15.48 2.93
C SER A 4 -12.00 -16.19 1.63
N GLY A 5 -11.14 -16.14 0.62
CA GLY A 5 -11.44 -16.75 -0.70
C GLY A 5 -12.35 -15.92 -1.62
N ALA A 6 -12.89 -14.78 -1.19
CA ALA A 6 -13.79 -13.94 -2.02
C ALA A 6 -13.11 -13.23 -3.22
N GLY A 7 -11.84 -13.49 -3.51
CA GLY A 7 -11.13 -12.88 -4.65
C GLY A 7 -10.51 -11.50 -4.37
N LYS A 8 -10.43 -11.04 -3.11
CA LYS A 8 -9.94 -9.71 -2.76
C LYS A 8 -8.48 -9.47 -3.17
N SER A 9 -7.57 -10.38 -2.81
CA SER A 9 -6.14 -10.28 -3.16
C SER A 9 -5.91 -10.44 -4.66
N THR A 10 -6.72 -11.28 -5.35
CA THR A 10 -6.73 -11.38 -6.81
C THR A 10 -7.09 -10.04 -7.44
N LEU A 11 -8.14 -9.39 -6.94
CA LEU A 11 -8.53 -8.06 -7.43
C LEU A 11 -7.40 -7.04 -7.20
N LEU A 12 -6.75 -7.04 -6.03
CA LEU A 12 -5.58 -6.17 -5.79
C LEU A 12 -4.44 -6.46 -6.78
N SER A 13 -4.17 -7.73 -7.08
CA SER A 13 -3.12 -8.12 -8.04
C SER A 13 -3.43 -7.63 -9.45
N ILE A 14 -4.69 -7.68 -9.88
CA ILE A 14 -5.13 -7.14 -11.18
C ILE A 14 -5.00 -5.62 -11.20
N LEU A 15 -5.52 -4.93 -10.19
CA LEU A 15 -5.43 -3.47 -10.08
C LEU A 15 -3.98 -2.99 -9.97
N GLY A 16 -3.12 -3.79 -9.36
CA GLY A 16 -1.69 -3.57 -9.28
C GLY A 16 -0.91 -3.96 -10.54
N MET A 17 -1.58 -4.46 -11.58
CA MET A 17 -0.95 -4.91 -12.82
C MET A 17 0.07 -6.06 -12.63
N LEU A 18 -0.04 -6.82 -11.53
CA LEU A 18 0.78 -8.00 -11.25
C LEU A 18 0.24 -9.25 -11.94
N ASP A 19 -1.07 -9.31 -12.17
CA ASP A 19 -1.75 -10.39 -12.89
C ASP A 19 -2.22 -9.90 -14.26
N SER A 20 -2.13 -10.76 -15.26
CA SER A 20 -2.59 -10.50 -16.63
C SER A 20 -3.74 -11.39 -17.07
N ALA A 21 -4.14 -12.38 -16.27
CA ALA A 21 -5.19 -13.34 -16.58
C ALA A 21 -6.58 -12.80 -16.22
N TRP A 22 -7.01 -11.73 -16.89
CA TRP A 22 -8.32 -11.10 -16.68
C TRP A 22 -8.92 -10.61 -18.01
N SER A 23 -10.21 -10.33 -18.01
CA SER A 23 -10.93 -9.77 -19.16
C SER A 23 -11.78 -8.58 -18.74
N GLY A 24 -12.11 -7.73 -19.70
CA GLY A 24 -12.84 -6.49 -19.46
C GLY A 24 -11.98 -5.26 -19.74
N GLU A 25 -12.42 -4.10 -19.24
CA GLU A 25 -11.75 -2.83 -19.43
C GLU A 25 -11.20 -2.30 -18.09
N TYR A 26 -9.95 -1.85 -18.10
CA TYR A 26 -9.31 -1.20 -16.96
C TYR A 26 -8.58 0.05 -17.44
N PHE A 27 -8.90 1.18 -16.81
CA PHE A 27 -8.25 2.47 -17.07
C PHE A 27 -7.54 2.93 -15.80
N PHE A 28 -6.29 3.37 -15.95
CA PHE A 28 -5.50 3.94 -14.88
C PHE A 28 -4.76 5.18 -15.39
N LEU A 29 -4.95 6.34 -14.75
CA LEU A 29 -4.45 7.64 -15.23
C LEU A 29 -4.79 7.87 -16.71
N ASP A 30 -6.06 7.66 -17.07
CA ASP A 30 -6.59 7.78 -18.43
C ASP A 30 -5.98 6.84 -19.49
N GLN A 31 -5.12 5.90 -19.07
CA GLN A 31 -4.52 4.90 -19.95
C GLN A 31 -5.33 3.59 -19.93
N PRO A 32 -5.66 3.02 -21.10
CA PRO A 32 -6.37 1.76 -21.21
C PRO A 32 -5.42 0.58 -20.93
N VAL A 33 -5.28 0.18 -19.67
CA VAL A 33 -4.36 -0.87 -19.19
C VAL A 33 -4.56 -2.21 -19.90
N HIS A 34 -5.81 -2.53 -20.25
CA HIS A 34 -6.18 -3.73 -21.01
C HIS A 34 -5.59 -3.80 -22.43
N LYS A 35 -5.13 -2.66 -22.98
CA LYS A 35 -4.47 -2.56 -24.29
C LYS A 35 -2.94 -2.50 -24.20
N LEU A 36 -2.38 -2.37 -22.99
CA LEU A 36 -0.95 -2.25 -22.80
C LEU A 36 -0.25 -3.61 -22.85
N ASN A 37 0.94 -3.64 -23.44
CA ASN A 37 1.83 -4.80 -23.34
C ASN A 37 2.49 -4.88 -21.95
N THR A 38 3.14 -6.01 -21.66
CA THR A 38 3.77 -6.26 -20.35
C THR A 38 4.80 -5.18 -19.97
N LYS A 39 5.62 -4.73 -20.92
CA LYS A 39 6.64 -3.68 -20.65
C LYS A 39 5.98 -2.37 -20.25
N GLN A 40 4.94 -1.96 -20.96
CA GLN A 40 4.20 -0.72 -20.65
C GLN A 40 3.49 -0.80 -19.30
N ARG A 41 2.87 -1.96 -18.98
CA ARG A 41 2.25 -2.20 -17.66
C ARG A 41 3.29 -2.13 -16.54
N ASN A 42 4.47 -2.74 -16.72
CA ASN A 42 5.53 -2.71 -15.74
C ASN A 42 6.06 -1.28 -15.49
N GLU A 43 6.20 -0.47 -16.53
CA GLU A 43 6.58 0.94 -16.39
C GLU A 43 5.50 1.74 -15.65
N LEU A 44 4.23 1.54 -15.99
CA LEU A 44 3.12 2.22 -15.33
C LEU A 44 3.04 1.84 -13.85
N HIS A 45 3.17 0.55 -13.52
CA HIS A 45 3.26 0.04 -12.16
C HIS A 45 4.43 0.66 -11.40
N LYS A 46 5.65 0.54 -11.94
CA LYS A 46 6.91 0.98 -11.33
C LYS A 46 6.88 2.41 -10.80
N TYR A 47 6.25 3.32 -11.53
CA TYR A 47 6.25 4.74 -11.19
C TYR A 47 5.04 5.18 -10.35
N ASN A 48 3.95 4.41 -10.36
CA ASN A 48 2.69 4.90 -9.85
C ASN A 48 2.04 4.02 -8.78
N ILE A 49 2.39 2.73 -8.68
CA ILE A 49 1.69 1.78 -7.81
C ILE A 49 2.64 1.21 -6.77
N CYS A 50 2.18 1.15 -5.53
CA CYS A 50 2.89 0.47 -4.46
C CYS A 50 1.96 -0.47 -3.70
N PHE A 51 2.55 -1.51 -3.10
CA PHE A 51 1.86 -2.49 -2.29
C PHE A 51 2.32 -2.45 -0.84
N VAL A 52 1.36 -2.60 0.07
CA VAL A 52 1.56 -2.96 1.47
C VAL A 52 0.94 -4.33 1.69
N PHE A 53 1.75 -5.31 2.01
CA PHE A 53 1.32 -6.70 2.21
C PHE A 53 1.19 -7.02 3.70
N GLN A 54 0.33 -7.96 4.03
CA GLN A 54 0.18 -8.50 5.38
C GLN A 54 1.47 -9.16 5.89
N SER A 55 2.22 -9.83 5.01
CA SER A 55 3.46 -10.55 5.35
C SER A 55 4.72 -9.71 5.18
N TYR A 56 4.65 -8.39 5.25
CA TYR A 56 5.73 -7.40 5.19
C TYR A 56 6.58 -7.42 3.91
N HIS A 57 6.95 -8.58 3.41
CA HIS A 57 7.82 -8.84 2.25
C HIS A 57 9.10 -7.98 2.28
N LEU A 58 9.73 -7.88 3.45
CA LEU A 58 11.04 -7.28 3.58
C LEU A 58 12.10 -8.23 3.02
N ILE A 59 13.20 -7.67 2.55
CA ILE A 59 14.35 -8.44 2.06
C ILE A 59 15.23 -8.73 3.28
N ASP A 60 15.31 -10.00 3.69
CA ASP A 60 15.88 -10.42 4.97
C ASP A 60 17.38 -10.10 5.13
N ASN A 61 18.14 -10.08 4.03
CA ASN A 61 19.57 -9.78 4.00
C ASN A 61 19.87 -8.29 3.75
N LEU A 62 18.88 -7.42 3.79
CA LEU A 62 19.02 -5.98 3.75
C LEU A 62 18.60 -5.37 5.09
N THR A 63 19.31 -4.34 5.52
CA THR A 63 18.93 -3.52 6.68
C THR A 63 17.62 -2.77 6.43
N VAL A 64 17.06 -2.15 7.47
CA VAL A 64 15.90 -1.26 7.34
C VAL A 64 16.18 -0.15 6.34
N TYR A 65 17.34 0.51 6.44
CA TYR A 65 17.75 1.55 5.49
C TYR A 65 17.73 1.05 4.04
N GLU A 66 18.39 -0.07 3.79
CA GLU A 66 18.51 -0.67 2.46
C GLU A 66 17.16 -1.17 1.93
N ASN A 67 16.27 -1.70 2.79
CA ASN A 67 14.90 -2.06 2.41
C ASN A 67 14.08 -0.85 1.92
N LEU A 68 14.31 0.35 2.47
CA LEU A 68 13.69 1.57 1.98
C LEU A 68 14.35 2.03 0.68
N GLU A 69 15.70 2.06 0.64
CA GLU A 69 16.45 2.57 -0.49
C GLU A 69 16.23 1.75 -1.76
N VAL A 70 16.16 0.41 -1.66
CA VAL A 70 16.00 -0.46 -2.82
C VAL A 70 14.75 -0.11 -3.64
N SER A 71 13.68 0.35 -3.00
CA SER A 71 12.45 0.75 -3.68
C SER A 71 12.62 1.99 -4.57
N LEU A 72 13.58 2.85 -4.24
CA LEU A 72 13.92 4.06 -4.98
C LEU A 72 14.96 3.81 -6.08
N SER A 73 15.76 2.75 -5.95
CA SER A 73 16.86 2.44 -6.89
C SER A 73 16.37 2.20 -8.32
N TYR A 74 15.13 1.71 -8.46
CA TYR A 74 14.51 1.47 -9.77
C TYR A 74 13.96 2.73 -10.45
N LYS A 75 13.93 3.88 -9.78
CA LYS A 75 13.27 5.12 -10.28
C LYS A 75 14.23 6.17 -10.87
N ASN A 76 15.46 5.80 -11.18
CA ASN A 76 16.49 6.73 -11.70
C ASN A 76 16.75 7.97 -10.80
N ILE A 77 16.52 7.84 -9.48
CA ILE A 77 16.78 8.91 -8.50
C ILE A 77 18.28 8.89 -8.16
N PRO A 78 18.97 10.03 -8.17
CA PRO A 78 20.37 10.11 -7.76
C PRO A 78 20.60 9.60 -6.33
N HIS A 79 21.73 8.94 -6.07
CA HIS A 79 22.02 8.34 -4.77
C HIS A 79 21.89 9.34 -3.60
N LYS A 80 22.39 10.57 -3.76
CA LYS A 80 22.29 11.61 -2.72
C LYS A 80 20.83 11.96 -2.37
N GLU A 81 19.96 12.02 -3.37
CA GLU A 81 18.53 12.29 -3.19
C GLU A 81 17.83 11.09 -2.55
N ARG A 82 18.18 9.85 -2.96
CA ARG A 82 17.65 8.64 -2.30
C ARG A 82 17.97 8.63 -0.82
N ALA A 83 19.23 8.95 -0.45
CA ALA A 83 19.65 9.00 0.94
C ALA A 83 18.82 10.00 1.77
N SER A 84 18.54 11.19 1.21
CA SER A 84 17.66 12.17 1.87
C SER A 84 16.26 11.62 2.07
N LEU A 85 15.64 11.07 1.01
CA LEU A 85 14.30 10.49 1.09
C LEU A 85 14.21 9.36 2.11
N VAL A 86 15.25 8.52 2.21
CA VAL A 86 15.28 7.44 3.20
C VAL A 86 15.38 8.00 4.62
N CYS A 87 16.23 9.00 4.86
CA CYS A 87 16.32 9.64 6.17
C CYS A 87 14.99 10.28 6.58
N ASP A 88 14.35 11.01 5.67
CA ASP A 88 13.03 11.63 5.91
C ASP A 88 11.95 10.58 6.23
N ALA A 89 11.98 9.43 5.53
CA ALA A 89 11.06 8.34 5.81
C ALA A 89 11.33 7.69 7.17
N LEU A 90 12.59 7.42 7.51
CA LEU A 90 12.98 6.87 8.82
C LEU A 90 12.50 7.76 9.97
N ASP A 91 12.63 9.07 9.81
CA ASP A 91 12.21 10.06 10.79
C ASP A 91 10.67 10.10 10.89
N ARG A 92 9.98 10.23 9.76
CA ARG A 92 8.52 10.26 9.67
C ARG A 92 7.85 9.05 10.35
N PHE A 93 8.46 7.86 10.26
CA PHE A 93 7.96 6.62 10.84
C PHE A 93 8.55 6.32 12.22
N ASN A 94 9.38 7.23 12.77
CA ASN A 94 10.05 7.07 14.07
C ASN A 94 10.85 5.75 14.18
N ILE A 95 11.57 5.40 13.12
CA ILE A 95 12.39 4.18 13.04
C ILE A 95 13.88 4.47 12.76
N VAL A 96 14.34 5.70 12.95
CA VAL A 96 15.74 6.10 12.77
C VAL A 96 16.71 5.21 13.54
N GLY A 97 16.41 4.94 14.82
CA GLY A 97 17.25 4.09 15.69
C GLY A 97 17.32 2.62 15.27
N LYS A 98 16.61 2.24 14.21
CA LYS A 98 16.55 0.85 13.69
C LYS A 98 17.12 0.73 12.28
N LYS A 99 17.66 1.80 11.72
CA LYS A 99 18.08 1.88 10.31
C LYS A 99 19.09 0.79 9.92
N ASP A 100 19.96 0.39 10.85
CA ASP A 100 21.04 -0.58 10.63
C ASP A 100 20.64 -2.02 11.04
N LEU A 101 19.40 -2.22 11.53
CA LEU A 101 18.89 -3.55 11.90
C LEU A 101 18.36 -4.29 10.68
N PHE A 102 18.45 -5.62 10.75
CA PHE A 102 17.85 -6.53 9.77
C PHE A 102 16.41 -6.90 10.16
N PRO A 103 15.55 -7.34 9.22
CA PRO A 103 14.16 -7.72 9.49
C PRO A 103 14.00 -8.70 10.66
N ASN A 104 14.85 -9.71 10.78
CA ASN A 104 14.82 -10.71 11.87
C ASN A 104 15.12 -10.14 13.27
N GLN A 105 15.62 -8.91 13.36
CA GLN A 105 15.89 -8.20 14.62
C GLN A 105 14.72 -7.28 15.02
N LEU A 106 13.65 -7.24 14.23
CA LEU A 106 12.49 -6.39 14.42
C LEU A 106 11.27 -7.20 14.88
N SER A 107 10.43 -6.61 15.72
CA SER A 107 9.11 -7.16 15.98
C SER A 107 8.23 -7.13 14.72
N GLY A 108 7.19 -7.96 14.66
CA GLY A 108 6.26 -7.98 13.53
C GLY A 108 5.64 -6.61 13.22
N GLY A 109 5.27 -5.85 14.27
CA GLY A 109 4.77 -4.49 14.10
C GLY A 109 5.81 -3.54 13.51
N GLN A 110 7.09 -3.66 13.91
CA GLN A 110 8.17 -2.86 13.34
C GLN A 110 8.44 -3.24 11.88
N GLN A 111 8.40 -4.52 11.53
CA GLN A 111 8.51 -4.97 10.14
C GLN A 111 7.38 -4.40 9.28
N GLN A 112 6.15 -4.37 9.79
CA GLN A 112 5.01 -3.77 9.10
C GLN A 112 5.22 -2.27 8.85
N LEU A 113 5.72 -1.53 9.87
CA LEU A 113 6.05 -0.10 9.71
C LEU A 113 7.10 0.13 8.62
N VAL A 114 8.15 -0.70 8.57
CA VAL A 114 9.16 -0.64 7.50
C VAL A 114 8.54 -0.96 6.14
N GLY A 115 7.66 -1.95 6.04
CA GLY A 115 6.93 -2.29 4.82
C GLY A 115 6.06 -1.15 4.30
N VAL A 116 5.34 -0.48 5.21
CA VAL A 116 4.54 0.72 4.88
C VAL A 116 5.44 1.88 4.47
N ALA A 117 6.52 2.15 5.22
CA ALA A 117 7.48 3.21 4.89
C ALA A 117 8.09 3.00 3.49
N ARG A 118 8.47 1.76 3.15
CA ARG A 118 8.99 1.37 1.83
C ARG A 118 8.01 1.62 0.69
N ALA A 119 6.72 1.43 0.93
CA ALA A 119 5.68 1.72 -0.07
C ALA A 119 5.45 3.23 -0.23
N VAL A 120 5.38 3.95 0.88
CA VAL A 120 5.04 5.39 0.92
C VAL A 120 6.16 6.28 0.41
N ILE A 121 7.43 5.90 0.66
CA ILE A 121 8.61 6.68 0.22
C ILE A 121 8.65 6.91 -1.29
N GLN A 122 7.99 6.05 -2.05
CA GLN A 122 7.91 6.13 -3.50
C GLN A 122 6.92 7.18 -4.01
N ASN A 123 6.15 7.81 -3.12
CA ASN A 123 5.08 8.76 -3.42
C ASN A 123 4.12 8.24 -4.52
N PRO A 124 3.46 7.10 -4.31
CA PRO A 124 2.63 6.45 -5.32
C PRO A 124 1.35 7.25 -5.62
N LYS A 125 0.82 7.07 -6.82
CA LYS A 125 -0.54 7.53 -7.18
C LYS A 125 -1.61 6.57 -6.69
N LEU A 126 -1.27 5.28 -6.60
CA LEU A 126 -2.13 4.21 -6.09
C LEU A 126 -1.38 3.36 -5.07
N LEU A 127 -1.91 3.30 -3.85
CA LEU A 127 -1.43 2.41 -2.80
C LEU A 127 -2.44 1.27 -2.62
N LEU A 128 -1.98 0.05 -2.81
CA LEU A 128 -2.75 -1.17 -2.63
C LEU A 128 -2.33 -1.83 -1.31
N ALA A 129 -3.26 -2.03 -0.39
CA ALA A 129 -2.96 -2.56 0.93
C ALA A 129 -3.79 -3.81 1.22
N ASP A 130 -3.13 -4.93 1.45
CA ASP A 130 -3.76 -6.19 1.85
C ASP A 130 -3.55 -6.40 3.35
N GLU A 131 -4.62 -6.26 4.15
CA GLU A 131 -4.64 -6.36 5.61
C GLU A 131 -3.48 -5.59 6.30
N PRO A 132 -3.30 -4.28 6.03
CA PRO A 132 -2.09 -3.54 6.39
C PRO A 132 -1.85 -3.40 7.90
N THR A 133 -2.86 -3.72 8.72
CA THR A 133 -2.82 -3.61 10.19
C THR A 133 -3.02 -4.95 10.88
N GLY A 134 -3.13 -6.05 10.12
CA GLY A 134 -3.48 -7.37 10.67
C GLY A 134 -2.53 -7.91 11.74
N ASN A 135 -1.27 -7.49 11.69
CA ASN A 135 -0.20 -7.93 12.62
C ASN A 135 0.23 -6.82 13.60
N LEU A 136 -0.55 -5.74 13.71
CA LEU A 136 -0.24 -4.59 14.56
C LEU A 136 -1.08 -4.58 15.84
N HIS A 137 -0.49 -4.08 16.92
CA HIS A 137 -1.28 -3.67 18.08
C HIS A 137 -2.20 -2.50 17.71
N SER A 138 -3.32 -2.37 18.43
CA SER A 138 -4.38 -1.40 18.11
C SER A 138 -3.89 0.05 17.93
N VAL A 139 -2.93 0.50 18.75
CA VAL A 139 -2.35 1.84 18.65
C VAL A 139 -1.57 2.02 17.35
N GLN A 140 -0.69 1.08 17.03
CA GLN A 140 0.09 1.13 15.78
C GLN A 140 -0.80 0.99 14.55
N GLY A 141 -1.83 0.14 14.62
CA GLY A 141 -2.83 0.03 13.55
C GLY A 141 -3.53 1.36 13.28
N GLU A 142 -3.92 2.06 14.35
CA GLU A 142 -4.52 3.40 14.25
C GLU A 142 -3.58 4.41 13.58
N GLU A 143 -2.30 4.43 13.97
CA GLU A 143 -1.29 5.31 13.37
C GLU A 143 -1.14 5.08 11.86
N ILE A 144 -1.15 3.82 11.41
CA ILE A 144 -1.12 3.48 9.98
C ILE A 144 -2.39 3.97 9.28
N MET A 145 -3.56 3.78 9.87
CA MET A 145 -4.81 4.24 9.25
C MET A 145 -4.87 5.77 9.16
N GLN A 146 -4.40 6.48 10.17
CA GLN A 146 -4.27 7.94 10.13
C GLN A 146 -3.26 8.41 9.06
N LEU A 147 -2.16 7.67 8.90
CA LEU A 147 -1.20 7.93 7.82
C LEU A 147 -1.86 7.76 6.45
N PHE A 148 -2.60 6.66 6.24
CA PHE A 148 -3.31 6.41 4.98
C PHE A 148 -4.31 7.53 4.68
N LYS A 149 -5.04 8.00 5.69
CA LYS A 149 -5.94 9.13 5.53
C LYS A 149 -5.19 10.38 5.05
N ARG A 150 -4.08 10.75 5.70
CA ARG A 150 -3.26 11.91 5.28
C ARG A 150 -2.71 11.76 3.86
N LEU A 151 -2.30 10.56 3.46
CA LEU A 151 -1.85 10.29 2.09
C LEU A 151 -2.99 10.46 1.08
N ASN A 152 -4.18 9.99 1.43
CA ASN A 152 -5.36 10.15 0.57
C ASN A 152 -5.76 11.63 0.45
N ASP A 153 -5.75 12.38 1.54
CA ASP A 153 -6.00 13.83 1.56
C ASP A 153 -4.97 14.60 0.71
N SER A 154 -3.76 14.04 0.55
CA SER A 154 -2.68 14.58 -0.30
C SER A 154 -2.76 14.12 -1.77
N GLY A 155 -3.79 13.36 -2.15
CA GLY A 155 -4.07 12.95 -3.53
C GLY A 155 -3.63 11.52 -3.91
N THR A 156 -3.12 10.72 -2.98
CA THR A 156 -2.88 9.28 -3.22
C THR A 156 -4.20 8.52 -3.17
N THR A 157 -4.52 7.76 -4.21
CA THR A 157 -5.63 6.80 -4.15
C THR A 157 -5.22 5.59 -3.33
N ILE A 158 -6.05 5.16 -2.38
CA ILE A 158 -5.78 3.99 -1.55
C ILE A 158 -6.89 2.97 -1.71
N ILE A 159 -6.51 1.74 -2.06
CA ILE A 159 -7.43 0.60 -2.06
C ILE A 159 -6.94 -0.39 -1.01
N GLN A 160 -7.75 -0.59 0.01
CA GLN A 160 -7.43 -1.45 1.14
C GLN A 160 -8.36 -2.66 1.17
N VAL A 161 -7.77 -3.83 1.28
CA VAL A 161 -8.48 -5.04 1.69
C VAL A 161 -8.41 -5.15 3.20
N THR A 162 -9.55 -5.33 3.85
CA THR A 162 -9.63 -5.60 5.29
C THR A 162 -10.94 -6.31 5.63
N HIS A 163 -10.91 -7.08 6.71
CA HIS A 163 -12.09 -7.65 7.36
C HIS A 163 -12.53 -6.84 8.61
N SER A 164 -11.75 -5.83 9.00
CA SER A 164 -12.06 -4.94 10.11
C SER A 164 -13.01 -3.82 9.69
N GLU A 165 -14.20 -3.77 10.27
CA GLU A 165 -15.16 -2.69 10.04
C GLU A 165 -14.59 -1.33 10.47
N LYS A 166 -13.83 -1.30 11.59
CA LYS A 166 -13.13 -0.08 12.05
C LYS A 166 -12.19 0.46 10.99
N ASN A 167 -11.39 -0.39 10.35
CA ASN A 167 -10.46 0.04 9.31
C ASN A 167 -11.19 0.42 8.02
N ALA A 168 -12.27 -0.28 7.68
CA ALA A 168 -13.08 0.06 6.52
C ALA A 168 -13.74 1.45 6.64
N ALA A 169 -14.05 1.88 7.85
CA ALA A 169 -14.65 3.20 8.11
C ALA A 169 -13.73 4.39 7.79
N TYR A 170 -12.42 4.16 7.61
CA TYR A 170 -11.49 5.19 7.11
C TYR A 170 -11.66 5.47 5.61
N GLY A 171 -12.24 4.52 4.86
CA GLY A 171 -12.45 4.65 3.42
C GLY A 171 -13.67 5.46 3.05
N ASN A 172 -13.61 6.18 1.94
CA ASN A 172 -14.75 6.94 1.39
C ASN A 172 -15.79 6.02 0.72
N ARG A 173 -15.38 4.82 0.34
CA ARG A 173 -16.21 3.79 -0.29
C ARG A 173 -15.86 2.43 0.29
N VAL A 174 -16.87 1.63 0.58
CA VAL A 174 -16.72 0.24 1.02
C VAL A 174 -17.38 -0.66 -0.01
N ILE A 175 -16.58 -1.52 -0.64
CA ILE A 175 -17.03 -2.51 -1.61
C ILE A 175 -17.01 -3.88 -0.93
N GLN A 176 -18.09 -4.63 -1.01
CA GLN A 176 -18.18 -6.00 -0.50
C GLN A 176 -18.07 -7.00 -1.64
N LEU A 177 -17.17 -7.95 -1.47
CA LEU A 177 -16.97 -9.09 -2.38
C LEU A 177 -17.38 -10.38 -1.69
N ALA A 178 -18.11 -11.25 -2.40
CA ALA A 178 -18.38 -12.62 -1.98
C ALA A 178 -18.32 -13.52 -3.21
N ASP A 179 -17.61 -14.64 -3.11
CA ASP A 179 -17.48 -15.66 -4.17
C ASP A 179 -17.08 -15.09 -5.56
N GLY A 180 -16.20 -14.10 -5.55
CA GLY A 180 -15.72 -13.42 -6.77
C GLY A 180 -16.66 -12.36 -7.33
N TRP A 181 -17.80 -12.10 -6.69
CA TRP A 181 -18.79 -11.13 -7.14
C TRP A 181 -18.81 -9.89 -6.25
N LEU A 182 -19.09 -8.74 -6.87
CA LEU A 182 -19.41 -7.51 -6.16
C LEU A 182 -20.87 -7.62 -5.66
N VAL A 183 -21.03 -7.69 -4.32
CA VAL A 183 -22.34 -7.89 -3.68
C VAL A 183 -22.99 -6.58 -3.29
N SER A 184 -22.20 -5.64 -2.77
CA SER A 184 -22.71 -4.33 -2.38
C SER A 184 -21.60 -3.28 -2.40
N GLU A 185 -22.04 -2.03 -2.55
CA GLU A 185 -21.19 -0.84 -2.43
C GLU A 185 -21.88 0.14 -1.47
N LYS A 186 -21.10 0.67 -0.51
CA LYS A 186 -21.54 1.77 0.37
C LYS A 186 -20.55 2.91 0.23
N THR A 187 -21.05 4.08 -0.09
CA THR A 187 -20.27 5.33 0.01
C THR A 187 -20.41 5.84 1.44
N ALA A 188 -19.29 6.17 2.08
CA ALA A 188 -19.36 6.86 3.36
C ALA A 188 -19.99 8.23 3.13
N VAL A 189 -21.16 8.46 3.68
CA VAL A 189 -21.74 9.80 3.77
C VAL A 189 -20.76 10.59 4.63
N ALA A 190 -20.13 11.61 4.06
CA ALA A 190 -19.29 12.52 4.82
C ALA A 190 -20.10 12.97 6.04
N ALA A 191 -19.59 12.67 7.23
CA ALA A 191 -20.15 13.22 8.46
C ALA A 191 -19.94 14.74 8.39
N GLN A 192 -20.90 15.43 7.78
CA GLN A 192 -20.98 16.88 7.85
C GLN A 192 -21.33 17.24 9.29
N GLY A 193 -20.37 17.90 9.94
CA GLY A 193 -20.59 18.88 10.98
C GLY A 193 -21.55 18.50 12.12
N ALA A 194 -20.99 18.09 13.23
CA ALA A 194 -21.57 18.50 14.51
C ALA A 194 -20.66 19.60 15.06
N GLN A 195 -21.24 20.77 15.14
CA GLN A 195 -20.76 22.00 15.77
C GLN A 195 -20.41 21.77 17.24
#